data_2a524686bc04a7cab0059ca41cab6670
#
_entry.id   2a524686bc04a7cab0059ca41cab6670
#
_cell.length_a   1.000
_cell.length_b   1.000
_cell.length_c   1.000
_cell.angle_alpha   90.00
_cell.angle_beta   90.00
_cell.angle_gamma   90.00
#
_symmetry.space_group_name_H-M   'P 1'
#
loop_
_entity.id
_entity.type
_entity.pdbx_description
1 polymer ?
#
loop_
_entity_poly.entity_id
_entity_poly.type
_entity_poly.pdbx_seq_one_letter_code
_entity_poly.pdbx_strand_id
1 'polypeptide(L)'
;MSMFLAPIHFMVYGKNQLQEQLIAEIAKRAAAEGWAEASALDAYCSREDRPLDAIIDVSNIHGWLSKSIADVEHRLAALVTELLFGHPERLAVLEELAYEVGREQAAPADAGAGELFQYLTTHLVDGMPCDGVNMMRDQTAETFRWDKTADVHSHYWTEVEGSPTVYQALRSRFVAGILSSTDYEVSTADGISFVLQKA
;
A
#
# COMPACT_ATOMS: atom_id res chain seq x y z
N MET A 1 -9.00 -0.23 -28.92
CA MET A 1 -8.83 0.08 -27.49
C MET A 1 -8.46 1.54 -27.36
N SER A 2 -9.07 2.26 -26.42
CA SER A 2 -8.87 3.71 -26.28
C SER A 2 -7.42 4.00 -25.89
N MET A 3 -6.70 4.77 -26.68
CA MET A 3 -5.37 5.28 -26.35
C MET A 3 -5.44 6.48 -25.36
N PHE A 4 -6.56 6.62 -24.67
CA PHE A 4 -6.78 7.72 -23.72
C PHE A 4 -6.57 7.22 -22.29
N LEU A 5 -5.71 7.93 -21.55
CA LEU A 5 -5.57 7.75 -20.11
C LEU A 5 -6.83 8.25 -19.40
N ALA A 6 -7.53 7.34 -18.74
CA ALA A 6 -8.66 7.68 -17.90
C ALA A 6 -8.19 7.99 -16.46
N PRO A 7 -8.99 8.70 -15.64
CA PRO A 7 -8.66 9.01 -14.24
C PRO A 7 -8.24 7.79 -13.41
N ILE A 8 -8.80 6.62 -13.70
CA ILE A 8 -8.46 5.37 -13.01
C ILE A 8 -6.98 4.95 -13.17
N HIS A 9 -6.37 5.25 -14.32
CA HIS A 9 -4.96 4.94 -14.56
C HIS A 9 -4.05 5.82 -13.70
N PHE A 10 -4.38 7.11 -13.57
CA PHE A 10 -3.68 8.03 -12.67
C PHE A 10 -3.86 7.63 -11.20
N MET A 11 -5.05 7.16 -10.81
CA MET A 11 -5.30 6.65 -9.47
C MET A 11 -4.41 5.43 -9.16
N VAL A 12 -4.31 4.45 -10.06
CA VAL A 12 -3.44 3.28 -9.88
C VAL A 12 -1.98 3.71 -9.75
N TYR A 13 -1.52 4.60 -10.61
CA TYR A 13 -0.17 5.13 -10.54
C TYR A 13 0.08 5.89 -9.23
N GLY A 14 -0.88 6.70 -8.78
CA GLY A 14 -0.79 7.41 -7.50
C GLY A 14 -0.62 6.48 -6.30
N LYS A 15 -1.33 5.34 -6.27
CA LYS A 15 -1.15 4.32 -5.24
C LYS A 15 0.27 3.75 -5.23
N ASN A 16 0.82 3.46 -6.41
CA ASN A 16 2.19 2.98 -6.54
C ASN A 16 3.19 4.02 -6.01
N GLN A 17 2.95 5.32 -6.28
CA GLN A 17 3.81 6.39 -5.76
C GLN A 17 3.76 6.49 -4.23
N LEU A 18 2.62 6.23 -3.58
CA LEU A 18 2.54 6.17 -2.12
C LEU A 18 3.34 5.00 -1.54
N GLN A 19 3.32 3.85 -2.20
CA GLN A 19 4.15 2.71 -1.78
C GLN A 19 5.64 2.97 -2.04
N GLU A 20 6.00 3.66 -3.14
CA GLU A 20 7.37 4.15 -3.38
C GLU A 20 7.84 5.11 -2.28
N GLN A 21 6.96 6.01 -1.82
CA GLN A 21 7.25 6.89 -0.69
C GLN A 21 7.57 6.10 0.58
N LEU A 22 6.77 5.07 0.90
CA LEU A 22 7.04 4.19 2.04
C LEU A 22 8.40 3.49 1.91
N ILE A 23 8.73 2.95 0.74
CA ILE A 23 10.03 2.34 0.46
C ILE A 23 11.17 3.34 0.70
N ALA A 24 11.03 4.56 0.20
CA ALA A 24 12.04 5.61 0.35
C ALA A 24 12.24 6.02 1.82
N GLU A 25 11.18 6.16 2.61
CA GLU A 25 11.28 6.49 4.04
C GLU A 25 11.87 5.33 4.86
N ILE A 26 11.55 4.08 4.52
CA ILE A 26 12.18 2.89 5.11
C ILE A 26 13.69 2.89 4.79
N ALA A 27 14.08 3.07 3.54
CA ALA A 27 15.48 3.10 3.14
C ALA A 27 16.27 4.23 3.83
N LYS A 28 15.70 5.41 3.88
CA LYS A 28 16.28 6.57 4.57
C LYS A 28 16.46 6.32 6.07
N ARG A 29 15.48 5.72 6.74
CA ARG A 29 15.57 5.34 8.14
C ARG A 29 16.65 4.27 8.35
N ALA A 30 16.67 3.24 7.52
CA ALA A 30 17.66 2.16 7.62
C ALA A 30 19.10 2.68 7.46
N ALA A 31 19.33 3.63 6.55
CA ALA A 31 20.62 4.28 6.40
C ALA A 31 20.99 5.13 7.63
N ALA A 32 20.04 5.90 8.16
CA ALA A 32 20.25 6.76 9.33
C ALA A 32 20.57 5.96 10.61
N GLU A 33 19.96 4.78 10.77
CA GLU A 33 20.19 3.87 11.90
C GLU A 33 21.41 2.96 11.67
N GLY A 34 22.07 3.06 10.50
CA GLY A 34 23.22 2.20 10.15
C GLY A 34 22.85 0.73 9.97
N TRP A 35 21.59 0.42 9.57
CA TRP A 35 21.14 -0.95 9.32
C TRP A 35 21.68 -1.52 8.02
N ALA A 36 21.92 -0.67 7.05
CA ALA A 36 22.54 -1.01 5.77
C ALA A 36 23.19 0.23 5.15
N GLU A 37 24.12 0.01 4.22
CA GLU A 37 24.75 1.09 3.47
C GLU A 37 23.74 1.77 2.51
N ALA A 38 23.76 3.10 2.45
CA ALA A 38 22.85 3.89 1.63
C ALA A 38 22.88 3.45 0.15
N SER A 39 24.07 3.12 -0.38
CA SER A 39 24.21 2.68 -1.77
C SER A 39 23.54 1.32 -2.06
N ALA A 40 23.45 0.43 -1.06
CA ALA A 40 22.74 -0.84 -1.18
C ALA A 40 21.22 -0.60 -1.16
N LEU A 41 20.75 0.32 -0.32
CA LEU A 41 19.34 0.69 -0.20
C LEU A 41 18.80 1.42 -1.44
N ASP A 42 19.64 2.16 -2.15
CA ASP A 42 19.27 2.83 -3.42
C ASP A 42 18.72 1.86 -4.48
N ALA A 43 19.10 0.58 -4.43
CA ALA A 43 18.60 -0.44 -5.36
C ALA A 43 17.09 -0.72 -5.21
N TYR A 44 16.52 -0.44 -4.03
CA TYR A 44 15.10 -0.63 -3.74
C TYR A 44 14.26 0.61 -4.07
N CYS A 45 14.88 1.80 -4.14
CA CYS A 45 14.15 3.05 -4.37
C CYS A 45 13.94 3.32 -5.85
N SER A 46 12.73 3.69 -6.22
CA SER A 46 12.47 4.25 -7.55
C SER A 46 13.05 5.65 -7.66
N ARG A 47 13.64 5.95 -8.83
CA ARG A 47 14.06 7.31 -9.20
C ARG A 47 13.07 7.94 -10.19
N GLU A 48 11.94 7.28 -10.42
CA GLU A 48 10.94 7.74 -11.37
C GLU A 48 9.97 8.70 -10.68
N ASP A 49 10.07 9.97 -11.03
CA ASP A 49 9.25 11.07 -10.50
C ASP A 49 8.40 11.75 -11.56
N ARG A 50 8.50 11.28 -12.82
CA ARG A 50 7.77 11.88 -13.94
C ARG A 50 6.28 11.55 -13.86
N PRO A 51 5.41 12.43 -14.41
CA PRO A 51 3.99 12.16 -14.48
C PRO A 51 3.69 10.95 -15.40
N LEU A 52 2.58 10.27 -15.09
CA LEU A 52 2.19 9.02 -15.77
C LEU A 52 2.16 9.14 -17.29
N ASP A 53 1.61 10.23 -17.82
CA ASP A 53 1.46 10.48 -19.25
C ASP A 53 2.79 10.64 -20.00
N ALA A 54 3.88 10.92 -19.26
CA ALA A 54 5.22 11.03 -19.82
C ALA A 54 5.97 9.70 -19.91
N ILE A 55 5.49 8.65 -19.20
CA ILE A 55 6.26 7.40 -19.03
C ILE A 55 5.50 6.13 -19.44
N ILE A 56 4.17 6.17 -19.46
CA ILE A 56 3.33 4.99 -19.70
C ILE A 56 3.41 4.53 -21.16
N ASP A 57 3.44 3.22 -21.34
CA ASP A 57 3.23 2.63 -22.66
C ASP A 57 1.74 2.68 -23.02
N VAL A 58 1.37 3.67 -23.84
CA VAL A 58 -0.02 3.86 -24.29
C VAL A 58 -0.53 2.72 -25.19
N SER A 59 0.37 1.90 -25.75
CA SER A 59 0.00 0.72 -26.54
C SER A 59 -0.42 -0.45 -25.66
N ASN A 60 0.04 -0.49 -24.40
CA ASN A 60 -0.24 -1.53 -23.43
C ASN A 60 -0.43 -0.97 -22.00
N ILE A 61 -1.35 -0.04 -21.84
CA ILE A 61 -1.61 0.67 -20.57
C ILE A 61 -1.79 -0.31 -19.40
N HIS A 62 -2.63 -1.34 -19.56
CA HIS A 62 -2.90 -2.29 -18.48
C HIS A 62 -1.68 -3.14 -18.11
N GLY A 63 -0.95 -3.65 -19.11
CA GLY A 63 0.27 -4.42 -18.85
C GLY A 63 1.36 -3.58 -18.19
N TRP A 64 1.49 -2.30 -18.59
CA TRP A 64 2.43 -1.38 -17.96
C TRP A 64 2.08 -1.12 -16.50
N LEU A 65 0.80 -0.82 -16.19
CA LEU A 65 0.34 -0.60 -14.82
C LEU A 65 0.45 -1.85 -13.95
N SER A 66 0.08 -3.03 -14.48
CA SER A 66 0.23 -4.30 -13.77
C SER A 66 1.71 -4.58 -13.44
N LYS A 67 2.61 -4.31 -14.39
CA LYS A 67 4.05 -4.42 -14.14
C LYS A 67 4.52 -3.42 -13.08
N SER A 68 4.07 -2.18 -13.13
CA SER A 68 4.41 -1.15 -12.15
C SER A 68 3.96 -1.54 -10.74
N ILE A 69 2.76 -2.13 -10.58
CA ILE A 69 2.31 -2.69 -9.31
C ILE A 69 3.25 -3.82 -8.85
N ALA A 70 3.54 -4.79 -9.71
CA ALA A 70 4.41 -5.90 -9.36
C ALA A 70 5.81 -5.43 -8.94
N ASP A 71 6.37 -4.46 -9.66
CA ASP A 71 7.70 -3.91 -9.38
C ASP A 71 7.76 -3.22 -8.00
N VAL A 72 6.75 -2.45 -7.61
CA VAL A 72 6.74 -1.75 -6.31
C VAL A 72 6.46 -2.71 -5.15
N GLU A 73 5.53 -3.66 -5.32
CA GLU A 73 5.25 -4.70 -4.33
C GLU A 73 6.48 -5.56 -4.05
N HIS A 74 7.15 -6.02 -5.10
CA HIS A 74 8.35 -6.85 -4.96
C HIS A 74 9.49 -6.11 -4.26
N ARG A 75 9.71 -4.82 -4.59
CA ARG A 75 10.75 -4.02 -3.95
C ARG A 75 10.48 -3.76 -2.46
N LEU A 76 9.21 -3.50 -2.09
CA LEU A 76 8.84 -3.37 -0.68
C LEU A 76 9.10 -4.67 0.07
N ALA A 77 8.65 -5.81 -0.49
CA ALA A 77 8.84 -7.11 0.13
C ALA A 77 10.33 -7.44 0.30
N ALA A 78 11.16 -7.22 -0.74
CA ALA A 78 12.59 -7.51 -0.71
C ALA A 78 13.32 -6.63 0.32
N LEU A 79 13.10 -5.30 0.29
CA LEU A 79 13.72 -4.37 1.23
C LEU A 79 13.41 -4.73 2.68
N VAL A 80 12.12 -4.91 2.99
CA VAL A 80 11.68 -5.18 4.38
C VAL A 80 12.21 -6.53 4.85
N THR A 81 12.17 -7.56 4.00
CA THR A 81 12.68 -8.89 4.34
C THR A 81 14.18 -8.84 4.65
N GLU A 82 14.98 -8.14 3.84
CA GLU A 82 16.41 -7.96 4.08
C GLU A 82 16.67 -7.23 5.41
N LEU A 83 15.96 -6.13 5.68
CA LEU A 83 16.15 -5.36 6.91
C LEU A 83 15.75 -6.11 8.17
N LEU A 84 14.78 -7.03 8.09
CA LEU A 84 14.31 -7.83 9.22
C LEU A 84 15.10 -9.13 9.41
N PHE A 85 15.93 -9.52 8.43
CA PHE A 85 16.73 -10.75 8.55
C PHE A 85 17.68 -10.69 9.74
N GLY A 86 17.46 -11.55 10.74
CA GLY A 86 18.20 -11.55 12.01
C GLY A 86 17.86 -10.39 12.96
N HIS A 87 16.93 -9.50 12.58
CA HIS A 87 16.58 -8.28 13.32
C HIS A 87 15.08 -8.05 13.40
N PRO A 88 14.28 -8.99 13.93
CA PRO A 88 12.82 -8.86 13.97
C PRO A 88 12.33 -7.65 14.80
N GLU A 89 13.15 -7.15 15.72
CA GLU A 89 12.85 -5.96 16.54
C GLU A 89 12.69 -4.68 15.71
N ARG A 90 13.26 -4.62 14.52
CA ARG A 90 13.12 -3.46 13.60
C ARG A 90 11.70 -3.29 13.07
N LEU A 91 10.88 -4.35 13.11
CA LEU A 91 9.50 -4.29 12.61
C LEU A 91 8.72 -3.14 13.25
N ALA A 92 8.86 -2.90 14.55
CA ALA A 92 8.15 -1.82 15.23
C ALA A 92 8.49 -0.42 14.66
N VAL A 93 9.73 -0.22 14.22
CA VAL A 93 10.15 1.04 13.58
C VAL A 93 9.54 1.14 12.17
N LEU A 94 9.49 0.04 11.42
CA LEU A 94 8.89 0.02 10.08
C LEU A 94 7.37 0.24 10.13
N GLU A 95 6.71 -0.31 11.14
CA GLU A 95 5.28 -0.07 11.41
C GLU A 95 5.00 1.41 11.72
N GLU A 96 5.87 2.06 12.50
CA GLU A 96 5.73 3.48 12.78
C GLU A 96 5.92 4.34 11.52
N LEU A 97 6.90 4.01 10.68
CA LEU A 97 7.07 4.67 9.37
C LEU A 97 5.84 4.49 8.48
N ALA A 98 5.28 3.28 8.43
CA ALA A 98 4.05 3.04 7.68
C ALA A 98 2.88 3.89 8.20
N TYR A 99 2.75 4.02 9.52
CA TYR A 99 1.77 4.91 10.14
C TYR A 99 1.99 6.38 9.74
N GLU A 100 3.22 6.88 9.82
CA GLU A 100 3.53 8.28 9.49
C GLU A 100 3.27 8.60 8.02
N VAL A 101 3.67 7.73 7.09
CA VAL A 101 3.37 7.89 5.66
C VAL A 101 1.85 7.86 5.42
N GLY A 102 1.11 6.97 6.10
CA GLY A 102 -0.35 6.96 6.07
C GLY A 102 -0.96 8.24 6.63
N ARG A 103 -0.42 8.79 7.71
CA ARG A 103 -0.89 10.04 8.36
C ARG A 103 -0.69 11.27 7.46
N GLU A 104 0.34 11.30 6.62
CA GLU A 104 0.49 12.35 5.60
C GLU A 104 -0.64 12.32 4.56
N GLN A 105 -1.35 11.21 4.44
CA GLN A 105 -2.52 10.99 3.61
C GLN A 105 -3.81 10.92 4.45
N ALA A 106 -3.89 11.68 5.55
CA ALA A 106 -5.03 11.60 6.46
C ALA A 106 -6.37 11.88 5.75
N ALA A 107 -7.36 11.04 5.99
CA ALA A 107 -8.69 11.17 5.43
C ALA A 107 -9.43 12.38 6.04
N PRO A 108 -10.44 12.95 5.35
CA PRO A 108 -11.28 14.01 5.94
C PRO A 108 -11.93 13.55 7.25
N ALA A 109 -11.83 14.38 8.29
CA ALA A 109 -12.26 14.04 9.64
C ALA A 109 -13.77 13.81 9.79
N ASP A 110 -14.57 14.40 8.90
CA ASP A 110 -16.04 14.34 8.88
C ASP A 110 -16.61 13.30 7.91
N ALA A 111 -15.73 12.52 7.26
CA ALA A 111 -16.15 11.51 6.30
C ALA A 111 -16.87 10.34 6.99
N GLY A 112 -17.96 9.86 6.37
CA GLY A 112 -18.67 8.67 6.82
C GLY A 112 -18.01 7.36 6.38
N ALA A 113 -18.48 6.21 6.92
CA ALA A 113 -17.85 4.91 6.68
C ALA A 113 -17.69 4.55 5.19
N GLY A 114 -18.71 4.84 4.36
CA GLY A 114 -18.65 4.57 2.92
C GLY A 114 -17.63 5.46 2.19
N GLU A 115 -17.54 6.74 2.56
CA GLU A 115 -16.58 7.67 1.99
C GLU A 115 -15.14 7.31 2.39
N LEU A 116 -14.94 6.91 3.64
CA LEU A 116 -13.64 6.43 4.13
C LEU A 116 -13.20 5.16 3.41
N PHE A 117 -14.10 4.20 3.17
CA PHE A 117 -13.77 3.03 2.37
C PHE A 117 -13.35 3.43 0.94
N GLN A 118 -14.08 4.33 0.29
CA GLN A 118 -13.70 4.85 -1.04
C GLN A 118 -12.33 5.55 -0.97
N TYR A 119 -12.09 6.35 0.08
CA TYR A 119 -10.80 7.00 0.29
C TYR A 119 -9.66 5.98 0.41
N LEU A 120 -9.82 4.96 1.25
CA LEU A 120 -8.85 3.87 1.39
C LEU A 120 -8.57 3.18 0.03
N THR A 121 -9.61 2.92 -0.78
CA THR A 121 -9.42 2.29 -2.09
C THR A 121 -8.64 3.14 -3.09
N THR A 122 -8.55 4.46 -2.88
CA THR A 122 -7.70 5.34 -3.70
C THR A 122 -6.25 5.44 -3.24
N HIS A 123 -5.91 4.90 -2.06
CA HIS A 123 -4.57 4.97 -1.46
C HIS A 123 -3.90 3.59 -1.33
N LEU A 124 -4.68 2.52 -1.28
CA LEU A 124 -4.14 1.17 -1.08
C LEU A 124 -3.94 0.45 -2.42
N VAL A 125 -2.75 -0.12 -2.61
CA VAL A 125 -2.50 -1.05 -3.71
C VAL A 125 -3.23 -2.35 -3.39
N ASP A 126 -4.17 -2.75 -4.24
CA ASP A 126 -4.93 -4.01 -4.17
C ASP A 126 -5.10 -4.58 -5.60
N GLY A 127 -3.98 -4.75 -6.31
CA GLY A 127 -3.99 -5.15 -7.71
C GLY A 127 -4.58 -4.07 -8.64
N MET A 128 -5.01 -4.49 -9.81
CA MET A 128 -5.72 -3.62 -10.74
C MET A 128 -7.20 -3.49 -10.33
N PRO A 129 -7.86 -2.35 -10.55
CA PRO A 129 -9.27 -2.17 -10.20
C PRO A 129 -10.21 -3.22 -10.83
N CYS A 130 -9.85 -3.75 -12.01
CA CYS A 130 -10.61 -4.80 -12.68
C CYS A 130 -10.51 -6.18 -12.01
N ASP A 131 -9.55 -6.37 -11.09
CA ASP A 131 -9.40 -7.64 -10.34
C ASP A 131 -10.51 -7.81 -9.30
N GLY A 132 -11.20 -6.72 -8.92
CA GLY A 132 -12.34 -6.77 -8.02
C GLY A 132 -12.03 -7.36 -6.64
N VAL A 133 -10.82 -7.08 -6.13
CA VAL A 133 -10.29 -7.70 -4.90
C VAL A 133 -11.14 -7.41 -3.67
N ASN A 134 -11.75 -6.22 -3.59
CA ASN A 134 -12.56 -5.80 -2.45
C ASN A 134 -14.05 -5.88 -2.80
N MET A 135 -14.77 -6.81 -2.22
CA MET A 135 -16.20 -7.02 -2.44
C MET A 135 -17.02 -6.52 -1.24
N MET A 136 -17.81 -5.46 -1.45
CA MET A 136 -18.72 -4.94 -0.43
C MET A 136 -19.71 -6.02 0.03
N ARG A 137 -19.91 -6.13 1.34
CA ARG A 137 -20.89 -7.03 1.99
C ARG A 137 -22.05 -6.27 2.55
N ASP A 138 -21.78 -5.24 3.32
CA ASP A 138 -22.80 -4.47 4.02
C ASP A 138 -22.30 -3.05 4.29
N GLN A 139 -23.23 -2.10 4.37
CA GLN A 139 -22.95 -0.71 4.68
C GLN A 139 -24.07 -0.09 5.49
N THR A 140 -23.73 0.62 6.55
CA THR A 140 -24.59 1.53 7.30
C THR A 140 -24.00 2.93 7.29
N ALA A 141 -24.61 3.88 8.00
CA ALA A 141 -24.03 5.22 8.17
C ALA A 141 -22.69 5.20 8.92
N GLU A 142 -22.48 4.22 9.81
CA GLU A 142 -21.34 4.16 10.73
C GLU A 142 -20.43 2.95 10.49
N THR A 143 -20.79 2.03 9.60
CA THR A 143 -20.00 0.83 9.32
C THR A 143 -19.92 0.56 7.82
N PHE A 144 -18.78 0.01 7.39
CA PHE A 144 -18.61 -0.54 6.06
C PHE A 144 -17.92 -1.90 6.17
N ARG A 145 -18.50 -2.94 5.52
CA ARG A 145 -17.97 -4.31 5.55
C ARG A 145 -17.65 -4.79 4.15
N TRP A 146 -16.49 -5.39 4.00
CA TRP A 146 -16.08 -6.00 2.73
C TRP A 146 -15.25 -7.25 2.95
N ASP A 147 -15.21 -8.10 1.93
CA ASP A 147 -14.32 -9.25 1.88
C ASP A 147 -13.28 -9.06 0.78
N LYS A 148 -12.09 -9.58 1.01
CA LYS A 148 -11.10 -9.79 -0.05
C LYS A 148 -11.42 -11.07 -0.81
N THR A 149 -11.56 -10.98 -2.13
CA THR A 149 -11.85 -12.10 -3.03
C THR A 149 -10.59 -12.87 -3.43
N ALA A 150 -9.41 -12.25 -3.29
CA ALA A 150 -8.11 -12.83 -3.59
C ALA A 150 -7.02 -12.21 -2.74
N ASP A 151 -5.98 -12.97 -2.46
CA ASP A 151 -4.72 -12.47 -1.94
C ASP A 151 -3.81 -12.11 -3.12
N VAL A 152 -3.54 -10.81 -3.27
CA VAL A 152 -2.71 -10.27 -4.36
C VAL A 152 -1.33 -9.82 -3.88
N HIS A 153 -0.98 -10.10 -2.62
CA HIS A 153 0.24 -9.61 -1.99
C HIS A 153 1.20 -10.70 -1.55
N SER A 154 0.69 -11.79 -0.95
CA SER A 154 1.52 -12.79 -0.26
C SER A 154 2.58 -13.44 -1.14
N HIS A 155 2.33 -13.57 -2.45
CA HIS A 155 3.30 -14.19 -3.34
C HIS A 155 4.59 -13.36 -3.46
N TYR A 156 4.54 -12.02 -3.47
CA TYR A 156 5.73 -11.17 -3.51
C TYR A 156 6.62 -11.37 -2.28
N TRP A 157 6.00 -11.57 -1.12
CA TRP A 157 6.72 -11.82 0.12
C TRP A 157 7.33 -13.23 0.17
N THR A 158 6.60 -14.23 -0.28
CA THR A 158 7.09 -15.62 -0.32
C THR A 158 8.21 -15.80 -1.33
N GLU A 159 8.18 -15.10 -2.47
CA GLU A 159 9.25 -15.12 -3.49
C GLU A 159 10.61 -14.63 -2.96
N VAL A 160 10.60 -13.74 -1.97
CA VAL A 160 11.81 -13.20 -1.32
C VAL A 160 12.08 -13.85 0.06
N GLU A 161 11.47 -14.99 0.35
CA GLU A 161 11.58 -15.70 1.63
C GLU A 161 11.13 -14.85 2.84
N GLY A 162 10.31 -13.82 2.59
CA GLY A 162 9.72 -12.94 3.59
C GLY A 162 8.39 -13.48 4.13
N SER A 163 7.81 -12.75 5.08
CA SER A 163 6.54 -13.15 5.72
C SER A 163 5.39 -12.26 5.29
N PRO A 164 4.30 -12.82 4.71
CA PRO A 164 3.07 -12.07 4.42
C PRO A 164 2.46 -11.39 5.66
N THR A 165 2.70 -11.91 6.87
CA THR A 165 2.21 -11.27 8.11
C THR A 165 2.90 -9.93 8.38
N VAL A 166 4.15 -9.74 7.95
CA VAL A 166 4.85 -8.46 8.02
C VAL A 166 4.14 -7.44 7.12
N TYR A 167 3.78 -7.83 5.89
CA TYR A 167 2.98 -6.97 5.02
C TYR A 167 1.67 -6.53 5.68
N GLN A 168 0.93 -7.48 6.28
CA GLN A 168 -0.34 -7.17 6.94
C GLN A 168 -0.13 -6.19 8.11
N ALA A 169 0.96 -6.32 8.87
CA ALA A 169 1.30 -5.39 9.94
C ALA A 169 1.56 -3.98 9.40
N LEU A 170 2.44 -3.84 8.39
CA LEU A 170 2.73 -2.55 7.75
C LEU A 170 1.47 -1.90 7.15
N ARG A 171 0.66 -2.70 6.42
CA ARG A 171 -0.58 -2.23 5.83
C ARG A 171 -1.57 -1.74 6.88
N SER A 172 -1.74 -2.48 7.98
CA SER A 172 -2.64 -2.09 9.07
C SER A 172 -2.21 -0.76 9.70
N ARG A 173 -0.92 -0.53 9.88
CA ARG A 173 -0.37 0.71 10.41
C ARG A 173 -0.56 1.88 9.42
N PHE A 174 -0.32 1.63 8.13
CA PHE A 174 -0.56 2.64 7.08
C PHE A 174 -2.05 3.05 7.04
N VAL A 175 -2.97 2.09 7.10
CA VAL A 175 -4.43 2.36 7.18
C VAL A 175 -4.77 3.15 8.44
N ALA A 176 -4.22 2.78 9.60
CA ALA A 176 -4.42 3.52 10.84
C ALA A 176 -3.91 4.97 10.72
N GLY A 177 -2.80 5.19 10.03
CA GLY A 177 -2.30 6.53 9.70
C GLY A 177 -3.28 7.34 8.85
N ILE A 178 -3.81 6.76 7.77
CA ILE A 178 -4.84 7.39 6.92
C ILE A 178 -6.08 7.78 7.75
N LEU A 179 -6.50 6.94 8.68
CA LEU A 179 -7.69 7.16 9.50
C LEU A 179 -7.44 8.03 10.73
N SER A 180 -6.21 8.47 10.98
CA SER A 180 -5.80 9.15 12.22
C SER A 180 -6.52 10.47 12.53
N SER A 181 -7.15 11.10 11.55
CA SER A 181 -7.98 12.32 11.72
C SER A 181 -9.45 12.01 12.00
N THR A 182 -9.85 10.73 12.03
CA THR A 182 -11.25 10.27 12.15
C THR A 182 -11.43 9.45 13.43
N ASP A 183 -12.70 9.17 13.78
CA ASP A 183 -13.05 8.26 14.89
C ASP A 183 -13.23 6.81 14.40
N TYR A 184 -12.67 6.46 13.23
CA TYR A 184 -12.86 5.15 12.61
C TYR A 184 -11.60 4.29 12.65
N GLU A 185 -11.81 2.99 12.72
CA GLU A 185 -10.76 1.98 12.60
C GLU A 185 -11.15 0.87 11.62
N VAL A 186 -10.15 0.19 11.07
CA VAL A 186 -10.34 -1.03 10.28
C VAL A 186 -9.88 -2.21 11.09
N SER A 187 -10.71 -3.26 11.17
CA SER A 187 -10.37 -4.51 11.84
C SER A 187 -10.68 -5.72 10.96
N THR A 188 -10.00 -6.82 11.23
CA THR A 188 -10.22 -8.13 10.63
C THR A 188 -9.83 -9.22 11.62
N ALA A 189 -10.57 -10.32 11.63
CA ALA A 189 -10.26 -11.50 12.45
C ALA A 189 -9.55 -12.60 11.66
N ASP A 190 -9.70 -12.61 10.33
CA ASP A 190 -9.28 -13.70 9.44
C ASP A 190 -8.40 -13.23 8.26
N GLY A 191 -8.17 -11.92 8.12
CA GLY A 191 -7.45 -11.34 6.98
C GLY A 191 -8.26 -11.34 5.67
N ILE A 192 -9.49 -11.80 5.69
CA ILE A 192 -10.40 -11.89 4.53
C ILE A 192 -11.55 -10.91 4.70
N SER A 193 -12.25 -10.98 5.82
CA SER A 193 -13.40 -10.15 6.14
C SER A 193 -12.98 -8.93 6.95
N PHE A 194 -13.28 -7.75 6.46
CA PHE A 194 -12.88 -6.47 7.04
C PHE A 194 -14.09 -5.65 7.47
N VAL A 195 -13.91 -4.92 8.54
CA VAL A 195 -14.90 -3.96 9.06
C VAL A 195 -14.22 -2.62 9.30
N LEU A 196 -14.76 -1.57 8.70
CA LEU A 196 -14.48 -0.17 9.03
C LEU A 196 -15.64 0.32 9.90
N GLN A 197 -15.36 0.76 11.09
CA GLN A 197 -16.35 1.20 12.08
C GLN A 197 -15.76 2.25 13.02
N LYS A 198 -16.61 2.95 13.77
CA LYS A 198 -16.15 3.83 14.84
C LYS A 198 -15.46 3.04 15.95
N ALA A 199 -14.31 3.56 16.44
CA ALA A 199 -13.50 2.99 17.51
C ALA A 199 -14.23 3.01 18.88
#